data_e2e812fcb2441f768bf932eb62f8479c
#
_entry.id   e2e812fcb2441f768bf932eb62f8479c
#
_cell.length_a   1.000
_cell.length_b   1.000
_cell.length_c   1.000
_cell.angle_alpha   90.00
_cell.angle_beta   90.00
_cell.angle_gamma   90.00
#
_symmetry.space_group_name_H-M   'P 1'
#
loop_
_entity.id
_entity.type
_entity.pdbx_description
1 polymer ?
#
loop_
_entity_poly.entity_id
_entity_poly.type
_entity_poly.pdbx_seq_one_letter_code
_entity_poly.pdbx_strand_id
1 'polypeptide(L)'
;MVAGSHVRPGPYGLLLATVLASVGVQGAAPPGDVQQIVVSALLGASLVLAVMIAQAKPRLLRLAVAFALVGVAVNVVKSLGGVFGEGEVRAMNAAVVLLGPPAVATGLLRSLRVTHEVRLEAVSGVLSLYVLLGLLFAFLFGAIDRLGGAPFFADGQPATAAHCLYFSFTTLTTVGYGDFVARSDLGHTLCVFEMLIGQIYLVTVVSLIVSNLRRPREVIERPSDG
;
A
#
# COMPACT_ATOMS: atom_id res chain seq x y z
N MET A 1 21.62 -32.69 8.56
CA MET A 1 20.20 -32.56 8.27
C MET A 1 19.69 -31.35 9.04
N VAL A 2 19.75 -30.14 8.44
CA VAL A 2 19.37 -28.88 9.09
C VAL A 2 17.86 -28.74 8.88
N ALA A 3 17.11 -28.94 9.96
CA ALA A 3 15.65 -28.71 9.94
C ALA A 3 15.41 -27.24 9.62
N GLY A 4 14.81 -26.98 8.46
CA GLY A 4 14.37 -25.65 8.06
C GLY A 4 13.32 -25.15 9.06
N SER A 5 13.71 -24.22 9.93
CA SER A 5 12.79 -23.46 10.75
C SER A 5 11.92 -22.64 9.80
N HIS A 6 10.71 -23.06 9.56
CA HIS A 6 9.66 -22.24 8.95
C HIS A 6 9.41 -21.06 9.89
N VAL A 7 10.14 -19.96 9.69
CA VAL A 7 9.83 -18.68 10.34
C VAL A 7 8.44 -18.28 9.83
N ARG A 8 7.41 -18.44 10.68
CA ARG A 8 6.08 -17.94 10.36
C ARG A 8 6.20 -16.43 10.17
N PRO A 9 5.79 -15.88 9.03
CA PRO A 9 5.84 -14.44 8.83
C PRO A 9 5.02 -13.76 9.90
N GLY A 10 5.60 -12.78 10.59
CA GLY A 10 4.86 -11.96 11.53
C GLY A 10 3.72 -11.19 10.82
N PRO A 11 2.80 -10.59 11.56
CA PRO A 11 1.63 -9.93 10.99
C PRO A 11 1.96 -8.84 9.96
N TYR A 12 3.06 -8.13 10.14
CA TYR A 12 3.55 -7.15 9.15
C TYR A 12 4.15 -7.83 7.91
N GLY A 13 4.78 -8.99 8.04
CA GLY A 13 5.29 -9.76 6.91
C GLY A 13 4.13 -10.27 6.03
N LEU A 14 3.03 -10.70 6.65
CA LEU A 14 1.83 -11.11 5.93
C LEU A 14 1.17 -9.93 5.22
N LEU A 15 1.12 -8.75 5.86
CA LEU A 15 0.64 -7.51 5.24
C LEU A 15 1.47 -7.17 4.00
N LEU A 16 2.80 -7.18 4.11
CA LEU A 16 3.69 -6.93 2.97
C LEU A 16 3.46 -7.93 1.84
N ALA A 17 3.31 -9.21 2.17
CA ALA A 17 3.05 -10.25 1.17
C ALA A 17 1.73 -10.02 0.42
N THR A 18 0.65 -9.65 1.11
CA THR A 18 -0.65 -9.38 0.47
C THR A 18 -0.60 -8.14 -0.42
N VAL A 19 0.10 -7.09 0.01
CA VAL A 19 0.26 -5.86 -0.77
C VAL A 19 1.14 -6.10 -2.00
N LEU A 20 2.27 -6.81 -1.87
CA LEU A 20 3.12 -7.19 -3.00
C LEU A 20 2.41 -8.14 -3.97
N ALA A 21 1.61 -9.07 -3.46
CA ALA A 21 0.78 -9.93 -4.31
C ALA A 21 -0.22 -9.11 -5.12
N SER A 22 -0.84 -8.07 -4.56
CA SER A 22 -1.75 -7.19 -5.30
C SER A 22 -1.02 -6.41 -6.41
N VAL A 23 0.21 -5.96 -6.17
CA VAL A 23 1.08 -5.33 -7.19
C VAL A 23 1.41 -6.34 -8.29
N GLY A 24 1.81 -7.56 -7.93
CA GLY A 24 2.14 -8.62 -8.90
C GLY A 24 0.96 -9.00 -9.78
N VAL A 25 -0.22 -9.19 -9.19
CA VAL A 25 -1.45 -9.49 -9.96
C VAL A 25 -1.83 -8.33 -10.87
N GLN A 26 -1.72 -7.09 -10.39
CA GLN A 26 -2.08 -5.91 -11.18
C GLN A 26 -1.12 -5.67 -12.36
N GLY A 27 0.17 -5.98 -12.20
CA GLY A 27 1.18 -5.80 -13.23
C GLY A 27 1.29 -6.97 -14.22
N ALA A 28 1.10 -8.21 -13.78
CA ALA A 28 1.41 -9.40 -14.57
C ALA A 28 0.18 -10.17 -15.08
N ALA A 29 -0.98 -10.07 -14.40
CA ALA A 29 -2.17 -10.78 -14.86
C ALA A 29 -2.86 -10.06 -16.02
N PRO A 30 -3.45 -10.82 -16.98
CA PRO A 30 -4.20 -10.21 -18.08
C PRO A 30 -5.36 -9.36 -17.53
N PRO A 31 -5.61 -8.18 -18.15
CA PRO A 31 -6.68 -7.30 -17.71
C PRO A 31 -8.05 -7.98 -17.86
N GLY A 32 -8.86 -7.94 -16.81
CA GLY A 32 -10.19 -8.56 -16.81
C GLY A 32 -10.84 -8.53 -15.43
N ASP A 33 -12.09 -8.99 -15.38
CA ASP A 33 -12.89 -8.96 -14.14
C ASP A 33 -12.27 -9.82 -13.02
N VAL A 34 -11.70 -10.98 -13.38
CA VAL A 34 -11.03 -11.86 -12.41
C VAL A 34 -9.84 -11.15 -11.74
N GLN A 35 -9.00 -10.47 -12.54
CA GLN A 35 -7.90 -9.68 -12.02
C GLN A 35 -8.39 -8.63 -11.02
N GLN A 36 -9.44 -7.88 -11.37
CA GLN A 36 -10.00 -6.83 -10.53
C GLN A 36 -10.58 -7.39 -9.22
N ILE A 37 -11.29 -8.51 -9.26
CA ILE A 37 -11.83 -9.19 -8.07
C ILE A 37 -10.67 -9.63 -7.15
N VAL A 38 -9.64 -10.27 -7.69
CA VAL A 38 -8.49 -10.75 -6.92
C VAL A 38 -7.74 -9.58 -6.28
N VAL A 39 -7.48 -8.51 -7.04
CA VAL A 39 -6.82 -7.31 -6.51
C VAL A 39 -7.64 -6.68 -5.39
N SER A 40 -8.96 -6.52 -5.56
CA SER A 40 -9.84 -5.97 -4.50
C SER A 40 -9.88 -6.85 -3.26
N ALA A 41 -9.87 -8.17 -3.41
CA ALA A 41 -9.80 -9.10 -2.29
C ALA A 41 -8.46 -8.99 -1.53
N LEU A 42 -7.34 -8.89 -2.23
CA LEU A 42 -6.01 -8.71 -1.63
C LEU A 42 -5.90 -7.35 -0.90
N LEU A 43 -6.41 -6.28 -1.51
CA LEU A 43 -6.44 -4.96 -0.87
C LEU A 43 -7.35 -4.94 0.35
N GLY A 44 -8.53 -5.56 0.27
CA GLY A 44 -9.42 -5.74 1.41
C GLY A 44 -8.76 -6.52 2.55
N ALA A 45 -8.08 -7.62 2.22
CA ALA A 45 -7.31 -8.40 3.20
C ALA A 45 -6.18 -7.55 3.82
N SER A 46 -5.47 -6.75 3.03
CA SER A 46 -4.42 -5.86 3.53
C SER A 46 -4.96 -4.80 4.48
N LEU A 47 -6.13 -4.23 4.19
CA LEU A 47 -6.81 -3.27 5.08
C LEU A 47 -7.20 -3.93 6.41
N VAL A 48 -7.80 -5.11 6.37
CA VAL A 48 -8.19 -5.85 7.58
C VAL A 48 -6.96 -6.17 8.43
N LEU A 49 -5.88 -6.67 7.80
CA LEU A 49 -4.61 -6.94 8.48
C LEU A 49 -4.02 -5.66 9.10
N ALA A 50 -4.02 -4.54 8.39
CA ALA A 50 -3.53 -3.26 8.88
C ALA A 50 -4.30 -2.80 10.13
N VAL A 51 -5.63 -2.91 10.12
CA VAL A 51 -6.50 -2.55 11.24
C VAL A 51 -6.31 -3.50 12.44
N MET A 52 -6.09 -4.81 12.19
CA MET A 52 -5.77 -5.79 13.23
C MET A 52 -4.41 -5.47 13.89
N ILE A 53 -3.39 -5.18 13.10
CA ILE A 53 -2.05 -4.79 13.57
C ILE A 53 -2.11 -3.49 14.38
N ALA A 54 -2.94 -2.53 13.96
CA ALA A 54 -3.18 -1.28 14.68
C ALA A 54 -3.87 -1.49 16.04
N GLN A 55 -4.32 -2.71 16.36
CA GLN A 55 -5.10 -3.02 17.57
C GLN A 55 -6.27 -2.04 17.75
N ALA A 56 -6.94 -1.73 16.65
CA ALA A 56 -8.02 -0.77 16.62
C ALA A 56 -9.26 -1.32 17.35
N LYS A 57 -10.16 -0.41 17.74
CA LYS A 57 -11.42 -0.80 18.40
C LYS A 57 -12.20 -1.80 17.52
N PRO A 58 -12.93 -2.76 18.11
CA PRO A 58 -13.65 -3.80 17.34
C PRO A 58 -14.69 -3.23 16.37
N ARG A 59 -15.16 -2.00 16.60
CA ARG A 59 -16.02 -1.27 15.65
C ARG A 59 -15.28 -0.93 14.35
N LEU A 60 -14.02 -0.47 14.45
CA LEU A 60 -13.20 -0.15 13.27
C LEU A 60 -12.83 -1.41 12.49
N LEU A 61 -12.55 -2.52 13.17
CA LEU A 61 -12.32 -3.79 12.49
C LEU A 61 -13.57 -4.26 11.73
N ARG A 62 -14.75 -4.17 12.32
CA ARG A 62 -16.00 -4.51 11.63
C ARG A 62 -16.26 -3.61 10.42
N LEU A 63 -15.98 -2.31 10.54
CA LEU A 63 -16.08 -1.37 9.43
C LEU A 63 -15.08 -1.70 8.31
N ALA A 64 -13.83 -2.05 8.64
CA ALA A 64 -12.81 -2.44 7.66
C ALA A 64 -13.22 -3.72 6.91
N VAL A 65 -13.73 -4.72 7.63
CA VAL A 65 -14.23 -5.95 7.01
C VAL A 65 -15.43 -5.67 6.11
N ALA A 66 -16.41 -4.88 6.59
CA ALA A 66 -17.58 -4.51 5.79
C ALA A 66 -17.17 -3.76 4.52
N PHE A 67 -16.22 -2.82 4.63
CA PHE A 67 -15.73 -2.03 3.51
C PHE A 67 -14.95 -2.90 2.50
N ALA A 68 -14.14 -3.85 2.98
CA ALA A 68 -13.44 -4.83 2.14
C ALA A 68 -14.45 -5.72 1.37
N LEU A 69 -15.48 -6.21 2.06
CA LEU A 69 -16.53 -7.03 1.43
C LEU A 69 -17.33 -6.24 0.39
N VAL A 70 -17.66 -4.97 0.68
CA VAL A 70 -18.32 -4.08 -0.30
C VAL A 70 -17.44 -3.88 -1.52
N GLY A 71 -16.13 -3.66 -1.35
CA GLY A 71 -15.19 -3.53 -2.47
C GLY A 71 -15.17 -4.77 -3.38
N VAL A 72 -15.14 -5.96 -2.81
CA VAL A 72 -15.23 -7.22 -3.57
C VAL A 72 -16.62 -7.37 -4.22
N ALA A 73 -17.70 -7.09 -3.48
CA ALA A 73 -19.07 -7.21 -4.00
C ALA A 73 -19.32 -6.28 -5.20
N VAL A 74 -18.82 -5.05 -5.17
CA VAL A 74 -18.91 -4.10 -6.30
C VAL A 74 -18.24 -4.68 -7.55
N ASN A 75 -17.06 -5.31 -7.40
CA ASN A 75 -16.38 -5.96 -8.53
C ASN A 75 -17.15 -7.17 -9.06
N VAL A 76 -17.73 -7.99 -8.19
CA VAL A 76 -18.54 -9.15 -8.58
C VAL A 76 -19.81 -8.68 -9.28
N VAL A 77 -20.50 -7.67 -8.76
CA VAL A 77 -21.72 -7.11 -9.41
C VAL A 77 -21.39 -6.54 -10.78
N LYS A 78 -20.25 -5.83 -10.93
CA LYS A 78 -19.77 -5.36 -12.22
C LYS A 78 -19.58 -6.53 -13.20
N SER A 79 -18.91 -7.61 -12.78
CA SER A 79 -18.63 -8.78 -13.64
C SER A 79 -19.90 -9.52 -14.09
N LEU A 80 -20.99 -9.41 -13.34
CA LEU A 80 -22.30 -9.97 -13.67
C LEU A 80 -23.16 -9.04 -14.57
N GLY A 81 -22.57 -7.98 -15.13
CA GLY A 81 -23.29 -7.02 -15.96
C GLY A 81 -24.04 -5.94 -15.19
N GLY A 82 -23.61 -5.67 -13.94
CA GLY A 82 -24.19 -4.63 -13.08
C GLY A 82 -23.89 -3.20 -13.52
N VAL A 83 -24.50 -2.23 -12.83
CA VAL A 83 -24.47 -0.79 -13.14
C VAL A 83 -23.15 -0.09 -12.86
N PHE A 84 -22.16 -0.77 -12.25
CA PHE A 84 -20.88 -0.15 -11.91
C PHE A 84 -19.90 -0.20 -13.09
N GLY A 85 -19.29 0.96 -13.41
CA GLY A 85 -18.24 1.09 -14.40
C GLY A 85 -16.85 0.84 -13.79
N GLU A 86 -15.81 0.88 -14.64
CA GLU A 86 -14.42 0.71 -14.20
C GLU A 86 -13.93 1.87 -13.32
N GLY A 87 -14.47 3.09 -13.52
CA GLY A 87 -14.11 4.27 -12.75
C GLY A 87 -14.52 4.14 -11.30
N GLU A 88 -15.76 3.71 -11.03
CA GLU A 88 -16.29 3.52 -9.69
C GLU A 88 -15.54 2.40 -8.95
N VAL A 89 -15.19 1.32 -9.64
CA VAL A 89 -14.39 0.23 -9.09
C VAL A 89 -12.99 0.72 -8.68
N ARG A 90 -12.33 1.51 -9.52
CA ARG A 90 -11.01 2.09 -9.22
C ARG A 90 -11.08 3.10 -8.07
N ALA A 91 -12.12 3.94 -8.05
CA ALA A 91 -12.35 4.87 -6.94
C ALA A 91 -12.61 4.12 -5.61
N MET A 92 -13.35 3.01 -5.64
CA MET A 92 -13.57 2.16 -4.46
C MET A 92 -12.24 1.53 -3.99
N ASN A 93 -11.43 0.99 -4.89
CA ASN A 93 -10.12 0.44 -4.54
C ASN A 93 -9.19 1.52 -3.98
N ALA A 94 -9.19 2.73 -4.54
CA ALA A 94 -8.46 3.87 -3.99
C ALA A 94 -8.93 4.19 -2.56
N ALA A 95 -10.23 4.19 -2.30
CA ALA A 95 -10.79 4.43 -0.98
C ALA A 95 -10.40 3.34 0.03
N VAL A 96 -10.37 2.06 -0.38
CA VAL A 96 -9.88 0.94 0.45
C VAL A 96 -8.41 1.15 0.80
N VAL A 97 -7.58 1.48 -0.19
CA VAL A 97 -6.14 1.68 0.01
C VAL A 97 -5.87 2.94 0.84
N LEU A 98 -6.65 4.01 0.70
CA LEU A 98 -6.50 5.25 1.48
C LEU A 98 -6.61 5.00 3.00
N LEU A 99 -7.40 4.03 3.41
CA LEU A 99 -7.57 3.68 4.83
C LEU A 99 -6.40 2.84 5.37
N GLY A 100 -5.62 2.18 4.50
CA GLY A 100 -4.48 1.35 4.89
C GLY A 100 -3.34 2.11 5.57
N PRO A 101 -2.78 3.16 4.95
CA PRO A 101 -1.65 3.91 5.49
C PRO A 101 -1.83 4.41 6.92
N PRO A 102 -2.93 5.08 7.31
CA PRO A 102 -3.11 5.52 8.68
C PRO A 102 -3.25 4.35 9.67
N ALA A 103 -3.82 3.21 9.26
CA ALA A 103 -3.90 2.03 10.09
C ALA A 103 -2.51 1.42 10.33
N VAL A 104 -1.69 1.25 9.29
CA VAL A 104 -0.31 0.76 9.41
C VAL A 104 0.54 1.72 10.23
N ALA A 105 0.46 3.02 9.97
CA ALA A 105 1.22 4.05 10.69
C ALA A 105 0.90 4.05 12.18
N THR A 106 -0.38 3.96 12.56
CA THR A 106 -0.77 3.89 13.99
C THR A 106 -0.28 2.62 14.66
N GLY A 107 -0.31 1.47 13.97
CA GLY A 107 0.24 0.21 14.47
C GLY A 107 1.76 0.29 14.67
N LEU A 108 2.47 0.83 13.69
CA LEU A 108 3.92 1.00 13.73
C LEU A 108 4.35 1.95 14.86
N LEU A 109 3.71 3.11 15.00
CA LEU A 109 3.99 4.07 16.07
C LEU A 109 3.77 3.47 17.46
N ARG A 110 2.73 2.63 17.63
CA ARG A 110 2.50 1.91 18.89
C ARG A 110 3.61 0.89 19.16
N SER A 111 3.99 0.10 18.15
CA SER A 111 5.06 -0.89 18.26
C SER A 111 6.38 -0.25 18.68
N LEU A 112 6.77 0.88 18.07
CA LEU A 112 7.98 1.62 18.39
C LEU A 112 7.97 2.23 19.79
N ARG A 113 6.82 2.62 20.32
CA ARG A 113 6.70 3.15 21.69
C ARG A 113 6.81 2.08 22.77
N VAL A 114 6.44 0.83 22.47
CA VAL A 114 6.41 -0.26 23.44
C VAL A 114 7.72 -1.04 23.50
N THR A 115 8.39 -1.27 22.38
CA THR A 115 9.50 -2.22 22.30
C THR A 115 10.89 -1.58 22.22
N HIS A 116 11.02 -0.29 21.91
CA HIS A 116 12.30 0.41 21.69
C HIS A 116 13.31 -0.31 20.76
N GLU A 117 12.96 -1.45 20.19
CA GLU A 117 13.76 -2.22 19.24
C GLU A 117 13.09 -2.25 17.87
N VAL A 118 13.83 -1.86 16.83
CA VAL A 118 13.37 -2.06 15.44
C VAL A 118 13.58 -3.53 15.09
N ARG A 119 12.50 -4.29 15.14
CA ARG A 119 12.49 -5.67 14.64
C ARG A 119 12.33 -5.67 13.11
N LEU A 120 12.75 -6.76 12.47
CA LEU A 120 12.50 -7.00 11.04
C LEU A 120 11.02 -6.82 10.65
N GLU A 121 10.12 -7.07 11.58
CA GLU A 121 8.67 -6.83 11.42
C GLU A 121 8.34 -5.35 11.18
N ALA A 122 9.03 -4.41 11.84
CA ALA A 122 8.83 -2.98 11.62
C ALA A 122 9.27 -2.56 10.20
N VAL A 123 10.34 -3.15 9.68
CA VAL A 123 10.78 -2.93 8.29
C VAL A 123 9.71 -3.38 7.30
N SER A 124 9.11 -4.55 7.52
CA SER A 124 8.01 -5.03 6.67
C SER A 124 6.80 -4.10 6.71
N GLY A 125 6.46 -3.56 7.88
CA GLY A 125 5.38 -2.57 8.03
C GLY A 125 5.65 -1.28 7.27
N VAL A 126 6.88 -0.79 7.34
CA VAL A 126 7.36 0.38 6.61
C VAL A 126 7.28 0.14 5.10
N LEU A 127 7.83 -0.96 4.60
CA LEU A 127 7.75 -1.30 3.17
C LEU A 127 6.30 -1.42 2.69
N SER A 128 5.43 -2.03 3.49
CA SER A 128 4.00 -2.11 3.17
C SER A 128 3.36 -0.75 3.00
N LEU A 129 3.69 0.20 3.87
CA LEU A 129 3.17 1.58 3.79
C LEU A 129 3.61 2.27 2.50
N TYR A 130 4.88 2.11 2.11
CA TYR A 130 5.41 2.67 0.87
C TYR A 130 4.69 2.11 -0.37
N VAL A 131 4.52 0.79 -0.42
CA VAL A 131 3.82 0.13 -1.52
C VAL A 131 2.33 0.52 -1.56
N LEU A 132 1.68 0.66 -0.40
CA LEU A 132 0.30 1.15 -0.32
C LEU A 132 0.16 2.59 -0.84
N LEU A 133 1.14 3.46 -0.61
CA LEU A 133 1.14 4.82 -1.19
C LEU A 133 1.18 4.76 -2.72
N GLY A 134 2.08 3.97 -3.31
CA GLY A 134 2.12 3.80 -4.77
C GLY A 134 0.81 3.22 -5.33
N LEU A 135 0.23 2.21 -4.68
CA LEU A 135 -1.07 1.68 -5.08
C LEU A 135 -2.19 2.73 -4.99
N LEU A 136 -2.19 3.56 -3.95
CA LEU A 136 -3.18 4.64 -3.80
C LEU A 136 -3.15 5.58 -5.00
N PHE A 137 -1.96 6.07 -5.38
CA PHE A 137 -1.83 6.97 -6.53
C PHE A 137 -2.14 6.27 -7.85
N ALA A 138 -1.74 5.01 -8.03
CA ALA A 138 -2.09 4.22 -9.21
C ALA A 138 -3.60 4.11 -9.41
N PHE A 139 -4.37 3.82 -8.34
CA PHE A 139 -5.84 3.79 -8.41
C PHE A 139 -6.43 5.17 -8.62
N LEU A 140 -5.86 6.20 -8.00
CA LEU A 140 -6.32 7.58 -8.16
C LEU A 140 -6.17 8.05 -9.62
N PHE A 141 -5.02 7.82 -10.25
CA PHE A 141 -4.79 8.14 -11.66
C PHE A 141 -5.75 7.39 -12.57
N GLY A 142 -5.94 6.09 -12.33
CA GLY A 142 -6.91 5.30 -13.08
C GLY A 142 -8.37 5.71 -12.85
N ALA A 143 -8.71 6.23 -11.68
CA ALA A 143 -10.06 6.77 -11.42
C ALA A 143 -10.27 8.10 -12.16
N ILE A 144 -9.27 8.99 -12.17
CA ILE A 144 -9.31 10.27 -12.89
C ILE A 144 -9.50 10.02 -14.40
N ASP A 145 -8.79 9.06 -14.98
CA ASP A 145 -8.96 8.69 -16.39
C ASP A 145 -10.40 8.32 -16.73
N ARG A 146 -11.03 7.51 -15.87
CA ARG A 146 -12.37 6.97 -16.14
C ARG A 146 -13.52 7.93 -15.79
N LEU A 147 -13.33 8.79 -14.81
CA LEU A 147 -14.34 9.71 -14.31
C LEU A 147 -14.18 11.12 -14.90
N GLY A 148 -12.98 11.46 -15.39
CA GLY A 148 -12.63 12.81 -15.83
C GLY A 148 -13.06 13.18 -17.25
N GLY A 149 -13.58 12.27 -18.06
CA GLY A 149 -14.05 12.53 -19.41
C GLY A 149 -12.96 12.80 -20.47
N ALA A 150 -11.67 12.77 -20.09
CA ALA A 150 -10.52 12.87 -20.98
C ALA A 150 -9.41 11.89 -20.54
N PRO A 151 -8.56 11.39 -21.48
CA PRO A 151 -7.45 10.51 -21.16
C PRO A 151 -6.52 11.15 -20.13
N PHE A 152 -6.08 10.35 -19.16
CA PHE A 152 -5.14 10.81 -18.12
C PHE A 152 -3.75 11.07 -18.70
N PHE A 153 -3.26 10.19 -19.62
CA PHE A 153 -1.94 10.33 -20.25
C PHE A 153 -1.96 11.27 -21.43
N ALA A 154 -0.90 12.07 -21.61
CA ALA A 154 -0.79 13.12 -22.62
C ALA A 154 -0.77 12.58 -24.06
N ASP A 155 -0.19 11.40 -24.27
CA ASP A 155 -0.09 10.70 -25.55
C ASP A 155 -1.34 9.90 -25.94
N GLY A 156 -2.38 9.94 -25.09
CA GLY A 156 -3.63 9.21 -25.30
C GLY A 156 -3.53 7.71 -25.04
N GLN A 157 -2.43 7.21 -24.47
CA GLN A 157 -2.35 5.81 -24.06
C GLN A 157 -3.41 5.48 -23.01
N PRO A 158 -3.98 4.25 -23.05
CA PRO A 158 -5.02 3.88 -22.10
C PRO A 158 -4.44 3.76 -20.68
N ALA A 159 -5.08 4.38 -19.69
CA ALA A 159 -4.72 4.28 -18.29
C ALA A 159 -5.15 2.91 -17.72
N THR A 160 -4.51 1.83 -18.21
CA THR A 160 -4.71 0.50 -17.68
C THR A 160 -4.23 0.41 -16.22
N ALA A 161 -4.63 -0.62 -15.50
CA ALA A 161 -4.14 -0.83 -14.14
C ALA A 161 -2.60 -0.95 -14.10
N ALA A 162 -2.01 -1.66 -15.06
CA ALA A 162 -0.56 -1.82 -15.17
C ALA A 162 0.14 -0.49 -15.50
N HIS A 163 -0.39 0.31 -16.45
CA HIS A 163 0.20 1.60 -16.79
C HIS A 163 0.14 2.59 -15.62
N CYS A 164 -1.00 2.68 -14.92
CA CYS A 164 -1.13 3.53 -13.74
C CYS A 164 -0.20 3.07 -12.60
N LEU A 165 -0.06 1.75 -12.40
CA LEU A 165 0.87 1.20 -11.41
C LEU A 165 2.32 1.58 -11.73
N TYR A 166 2.75 1.33 -12.95
CA TYR A 166 4.09 1.66 -13.41
C TYR A 166 4.37 3.16 -13.29
N PHE A 167 3.45 4.01 -13.76
CA PHE A 167 3.56 5.47 -13.69
C PHE A 167 3.67 5.97 -12.26
N SER A 168 2.81 5.49 -11.36
CA SER A 168 2.85 5.85 -9.95
C SER A 168 4.19 5.45 -9.32
N PHE A 169 4.66 4.21 -9.51
CA PHE A 169 5.92 3.80 -8.88
C PHE A 169 7.13 4.52 -9.46
N THR A 170 7.17 4.85 -10.74
CA THR A 170 8.25 5.67 -11.32
C THR A 170 8.22 7.11 -10.82
N THR A 171 7.04 7.65 -10.54
CA THR A 171 6.84 8.98 -9.94
C THR A 171 7.19 8.99 -8.46
N LEU A 172 6.65 8.05 -7.68
CA LEU A 172 6.88 7.91 -6.24
C LEU A 172 8.37 7.73 -5.89
N THR A 173 9.08 6.94 -6.73
CA THR A 173 10.53 6.71 -6.60
C THR A 173 11.37 7.80 -7.26
N THR A 174 10.74 8.80 -7.89
CA THR A 174 11.40 9.91 -8.61
C THR A 174 12.29 9.48 -9.77
N VAL A 175 12.06 8.28 -10.34
CA VAL A 175 12.78 7.79 -11.54
C VAL A 175 12.33 8.54 -12.79
N GLY A 176 11.01 8.63 -13.01
CA GLY A 176 10.39 9.45 -14.05
C GLY A 176 10.98 9.21 -15.46
N TYR A 177 10.83 8.00 -16.02
CA TYR A 177 11.36 7.69 -17.35
C TYR A 177 10.82 8.60 -18.47
N GLY A 178 9.65 9.22 -18.26
CA GLY A 178 9.04 10.16 -19.22
C GLY A 178 8.32 9.49 -20.39
N ASP A 179 8.16 8.18 -20.36
CA ASP A 179 7.39 7.39 -21.31
C ASP A 179 5.88 7.49 -21.09
N PHE A 180 5.47 7.79 -19.84
CA PHE A 180 4.11 8.19 -19.45
C PHE A 180 4.16 9.55 -18.79
N VAL A 181 3.27 10.46 -19.20
CA VAL A 181 3.16 11.82 -18.65
C VAL A 181 1.69 12.15 -18.44
N ALA A 182 1.35 12.74 -17.31
CA ALA A 182 0.00 13.24 -17.05
C ALA A 182 -0.36 14.38 -18.03
N ARG A 183 -1.62 14.43 -18.49
CA ARG A 183 -2.08 15.41 -19.46
C ARG A 183 -2.53 16.72 -18.83
N SER A 184 -3.12 16.66 -17.67
CA SER A 184 -3.81 17.80 -17.04
C SER A 184 -3.00 18.40 -15.90
N ASP A 185 -3.26 19.68 -15.59
CA ASP A 185 -2.67 20.37 -14.43
C ASP A 185 -2.99 19.66 -13.10
N LEU A 186 -4.18 19.08 -12.99
CA LEU A 186 -4.54 18.24 -11.83
C LEU A 186 -3.63 17.03 -11.75
N GLY A 187 -3.40 16.34 -12.88
CA GLY A 187 -2.50 15.19 -12.95
C GLY A 187 -1.08 15.57 -12.56
N HIS A 188 -0.54 16.67 -13.09
CA HIS A 188 0.78 17.20 -12.73
C HIS A 188 0.87 17.53 -11.24
N THR A 189 -0.16 18.18 -10.69
CA THR A 189 -0.20 18.53 -9.26
C THR A 189 -0.17 17.27 -8.38
N LEU A 190 -0.92 16.25 -8.74
CA LEU A 190 -0.92 14.99 -8.01
C LEU A 190 0.44 14.27 -8.10
N CYS A 191 1.11 14.31 -9.25
CA CYS A 191 2.48 13.79 -9.39
C CYS A 191 3.45 14.52 -8.45
N VAL A 192 3.34 15.85 -8.33
CA VAL A 192 4.17 16.63 -7.39
C VAL A 192 3.91 16.20 -5.94
N PHE A 193 2.64 16.02 -5.53
CA PHE A 193 2.33 15.51 -4.20
C PHE A 193 2.87 14.10 -3.98
N GLU A 194 2.74 13.21 -4.95
CA GLU A 194 3.26 11.85 -4.88
C GLU A 194 4.79 11.84 -4.69
N MET A 195 5.51 12.61 -5.51
CA MET A 195 6.97 12.75 -5.41
C MET A 195 7.40 13.28 -4.04
N LEU A 196 6.75 14.32 -3.53
CA LEU A 196 7.07 14.90 -2.23
C LEU A 196 6.81 13.90 -1.10
N ILE A 197 5.65 13.23 -1.11
CA ILE A 197 5.30 12.21 -0.11
C ILE A 197 6.32 11.08 -0.17
N GLY A 198 6.68 10.58 -1.36
CA GLY A 198 7.65 9.50 -1.53
C GLY A 198 9.02 9.85 -0.99
N GLN A 199 9.54 11.04 -1.28
CA GLN A 199 10.85 11.52 -0.82
C GLN A 199 10.88 11.75 0.70
N ILE A 200 9.89 12.45 1.24
CA ILE A 200 9.80 12.70 2.69
C ILE A 200 9.70 11.36 3.41
N TYR A 201 8.91 10.42 2.88
CA TYR A 201 8.78 9.09 3.44
C TYR A 201 10.12 8.35 3.50
N LEU A 202 10.82 8.24 2.38
CA LEU A 202 12.10 7.52 2.33
C LEU A 202 13.13 8.14 3.27
N VAL A 203 13.31 9.46 3.24
CA VAL A 203 14.30 10.15 4.10
C VAL A 203 13.95 9.95 5.58
N THR A 204 12.70 10.14 5.95
CA THR A 204 12.27 10.06 7.37
C THR A 204 12.35 8.64 7.89
N VAL A 205 11.84 7.67 7.13
CA VAL A 205 11.72 6.29 7.59
C VAL A 205 13.06 5.57 7.58
N VAL A 206 13.87 5.77 6.53
CA VAL A 206 15.21 5.18 6.49
C VAL A 206 16.06 5.75 7.63
N SER A 207 15.98 7.06 7.89
CA SER A 207 16.69 7.69 9.02
C SER A 207 16.24 7.11 10.36
N LEU A 208 14.94 6.88 10.54
CA LEU A 208 14.38 6.29 11.76
C LEU A 208 14.87 4.85 11.96
N ILE A 209 14.90 4.03 10.91
CA ILE A 209 15.39 2.65 10.98
C ILE A 209 16.87 2.64 11.33
N VAL A 210 17.70 3.42 10.62
CA VAL A 210 19.13 3.46 10.84
C VAL A 210 19.49 3.96 12.24
N SER A 211 18.79 4.97 12.75
CA SER A 211 19.02 5.51 14.09
C SER A 211 18.73 4.47 15.19
N ASN A 212 17.71 3.63 14.99
CA ASN A 212 17.37 2.58 15.95
C ASN A 212 18.25 1.33 15.86
N LEU A 213 18.82 1.03 14.68
CA LEU A 213 19.79 -0.07 14.53
C LEU A 213 21.14 0.23 15.20
N ARG A 214 21.49 1.50 15.37
CA ARG A 214 22.79 1.94 15.92
C ARG A 214 22.80 2.11 17.44
N ARG A 215 21.74 1.81 18.18
CA ARG A 215 21.79 1.86 19.64
C ARG A 215 22.57 0.64 20.17
N PRO A 216 23.83 0.82 20.69
CA PRO A 216 24.53 -0.27 21.34
C PRO A 216 23.72 -0.70 22.57
N ARG A 217 23.67 -2.00 22.84
CA ARG A 217 23.24 -2.50 24.15
C ARG A 217 24.25 -1.96 25.14
N GLU A 218 23.88 -1.01 25.99
CA GLU A 218 24.62 -0.74 27.22
C GLU A 218 24.56 -2.02 28.05
N VAL A 219 25.67 -2.75 28.04
CA VAL A 219 25.94 -3.81 29.01
C VAL A 219 26.06 -3.09 30.34
N ILE A 220 25.02 -3.12 31.15
CA ILE A 220 25.10 -2.74 32.57
C ILE A 220 26.00 -3.81 33.22
N GLU A 221 27.30 -3.53 33.27
CA GLU A 221 28.21 -4.24 34.15
C GLU A 221 27.72 -3.94 35.58
N ARG A 222 27.13 -4.95 36.22
CA ARG A 222 26.90 -4.89 37.67
C ARG A 222 28.29 -4.78 38.32
N PRO A 223 28.50 -3.80 39.23
CA PRO A 223 29.69 -3.80 40.03
C PRO A 223 29.72 -5.12 40.80
N SER A 224 30.81 -5.86 40.68
CA SER A 224 31.10 -6.99 41.56
C SER A 224 31.33 -6.46 42.95
N ASP A 225 30.36 -6.62 43.82
CA ASP A 225 30.54 -6.39 45.26
C ASP A 225 31.64 -7.32 45.75
N GLY A 226 32.79 -6.74 46.11
CA GLY A 226 33.92 -7.39 46.79
C GLY A 226 33.66 -7.51 48.29
#